data_2ca2b2cf07d2f364868db7d82599296f
#
_entry.id   2ca2b2cf07d2f364868db7d82599296f
#
_cell.length_a   1.000
_cell.length_b   1.000
_cell.length_c   1.000
_cell.angle_alpha   90.00
_cell.angle_beta   90.00
_cell.angle_gamma   90.00
#
_symmetry.space_group_name_H-M   'P 1'
#
loop_
_entity.id
_entity.type
_entity.pdbx_description
1 polymer ?
#
loop_
_entity_poly.entity_id
_entity_poly.type
_entity_poly.pdbx_seq_one_letter_code
_entity_poly.pdbx_strand_id
1 'polypeptide(L)'
;MDVPTKVANKKAYWAYKQVNKFVENATKEQKKNFRSYVKRLPSLMQDNGMANAIAFVFSKRKAEDKYDAWNFLYNILLEWLKDYYKMVDIKDNDLMKTVLELNSFEYKLVYDELISILNWLRRFAEGLITEEEKS
;
A
#
# COMPACT_ATOMS: atom_id res chain seq x y z
N MET A 1 12.15 18.92 -11.66
CA MET A 1 12.91 17.76 -11.16
C MET A 1 12.66 16.56 -12.08
N ASP A 2 13.72 15.93 -12.49
CA ASP A 2 13.62 14.78 -13.37
C ASP A 2 13.10 13.55 -12.61
N VAL A 3 12.22 12.80 -13.26
CA VAL A 3 11.69 11.56 -12.69
C VAL A 3 12.75 10.46 -12.83
N PRO A 4 13.04 9.70 -11.76
CA PRO A 4 13.99 8.58 -11.85
C PRO A 4 13.58 7.57 -12.94
N THR A 5 14.58 7.06 -13.67
CA THR A 5 14.35 6.13 -14.77
C THR A 5 14.55 4.66 -14.38
N LYS A 6 15.40 4.39 -13.37
CA LYS A 6 15.62 3.01 -12.90
C LYS A 6 14.39 2.50 -12.16
N VAL A 7 14.04 1.24 -12.39
CA VAL A 7 12.81 0.63 -11.81
C VAL A 7 12.77 0.78 -10.28
N ALA A 8 13.87 0.46 -9.60
CA ALA A 8 13.92 0.57 -8.14
C ALA A 8 13.70 2.01 -7.67
N ASN A 9 14.30 2.98 -8.38
CA ASN A 9 14.15 4.39 -8.02
C ASN A 9 12.75 4.91 -8.33
N LYS A 10 12.11 4.43 -9.39
CA LYS A 10 10.73 4.79 -9.71
C LYS A 10 9.79 4.33 -8.60
N LYS A 11 9.96 3.11 -8.14
CA LYS A 11 9.15 2.55 -7.06
C LYS A 11 9.33 3.34 -5.78
N ALA A 12 10.56 3.60 -5.40
CA ALA A 12 10.88 4.39 -4.20
C ALA A 12 10.31 5.80 -4.30
N TYR A 13 10.48 6.45 -5.43
CA TYR A 13 10.00 7.81 -5.65
C TYR A 13 8.48 7.88 -5.55
N TRP A 14 7.79 6.94 -6.20
CA TRP A 14 6.34 6.87 -6.13
C TRP A 14 5.87 6.69 -4.67
N ALA A 15 6.50 5.76 -3.94
CA ALA A 15 6.15 5.51 -2.54
C ALA A 15 6.36 6.75 -1.67
N TYR A 16 7.49 7.45 -1.87
CA TYR A 16 7.77 8.68 -1.14
C TYR A 16 6.68 9.73 -1.38
N LYS A 17 6.28 9.91 -2.63
CA LYS A 17 5.22 10.87 -2.98
C LYS A 17 3.88 10.50 -2.33
N GLN A 18 3.55 9.22 -2.28
CA GLN A 18 2.29 8.80 -1.66
C GLN A 18 2.30 9.07 -0.16
N VAL A 19 3.39 8.74 0.53
CA VAL A 19 3.48 9.00 1.98
C VAL A 19 3.48 10.49 2.26
N ASN A 20 4.20 11.28 1.47
CA ASN A 20 4.20 12.74 1.61
C ASN A 20 2.79 13.33 1.48
N LYS A 21 2.07 12.89 0.45
CA LYS A 21 0.69 13.34 0.24
C LYS A 21 -0.20 13.00 1.43
N PHE A 22 -0.04 11.78 1.95
CA PHE A 22 -0.79 11.35 3.12
C PHE A 22 -0.49 12.23 4.34
N VAL A 23 0.80 12.44 4.61
CA VAL A 23 1.25 13.23 5.77
C VAL A 23 0.71 14.66 5.70
N GLU A 24 0.64 15.25 4.50
CA GLU A 24 0.16 16.62 4.32
C GLU A 24 -1.34 16.78 4.56
N ASN A 25 -2.11 15.69 4.48
CA ASN A 25 -3.58 15.76 4.48
C ASN A 25 -4.23 15.00 5.64
N ALA A 26 -3.52 14.08 6.27
CA ALA A 26 -4.08 13.22 7.31
C ALA A 26 -3.99 13.87 8.69
N THR A 27 -4.88 13.43 9.60
CA THR A 27 -4.83 13.84 11.00
C THR A 27 -3.67 13.13 11.70
N LYS A 28 -3.35 13.60 12.91
CA LYS A 28 -2.32 12.98 13.75
C LYS A 28 -2.63 11.49 13.99
N GLU A 29 -3.87 11.17 14.29
CA GLU A 29 -4.29 9.79 14.52
C GLU A 29 -4.18 8.93 13.25
N GLN A 30 -4.60 9.48 12.12
CA GLN A 30 -4.49 8.77 10.84
C GLN A 30 -3.03 8.48 10.49
N LYS A 31 -2.14 9.43 10.72
CA LYS A 31 -0.70 9.24 10.49
C LYS A 31 -0.13 8.14 11.38
N LYS A 32 -0.48 8.17 12.65
CA LYS A 32 -0.07 7.13 13.60
C LYS A 32 -0.52 5.75 13.13
N ASN A 33 -1.78 5.64 12.71
CA ASN A 33 -2.35 4.40 12.23
C ASN A 33 -1.65 3.92 10.95
N PHE A 34 -1.42 4.81 10.01
CA PHE A 34 -0.76 4.46 8.75
C PHE A 34 0.65 3.90 9.00
N ARG A 35 1.42 4.55 9.86
CA ARG A 35 2.77 4.08 10.21
C ARG A 35 2.73 2.67 10.78
N SER A 36 1.75 2.39 11.62
CA SER A 36 1.55 1.06 12.20
C SER A 36 1.13 0.04 11.14
N TYR A 37 0.21 0.42 10.26
CA TYR A 37 -0.40 -0.51 9.30
C TYR A 37 0.55 -0.92 8.17
N VAL A 38 1.36 0.00 7.66
CA VAL A 38 2.35 -0.34 6.62
C VAL A 38 3.42 -1.29 7.15
N LYS A 39 3.67 -1.24 8.45
CA LYS A 39 4.58 -2.17 9.12
C LYS A 39 3.92 -3.54 9.31
N ARG A 40 2.64 -3.53 9.63
CA ARG A 40 1.90 -4.76 9.99
C ARG A 40 1.48 -5.59 8.76
N LEU A 41 1.13 -4.94 7.67
CA LEU A 41 0.54 -5.64 6.52
C LEU A 41 1.46 -6.71 5.91
N PRO A 42 2.77 -6.47 5.71
CA PRO A 42 3.64 -7.54 5.20
C PRO A 42 3.64 -8.79 6.08
N SER A 43 3.62 -8.61 7.40
CA SER A 43 3.57 -9.75 8.33
C SER A 43 2.26 -10.52 8.20
N LEU A 44 1.14 -9.80 8.06
CA LEU A 44 -0.16 -10.43 7.83
C LEU A 44 -0.15 -11.25 6.55
N MET A 45 0.46 -10.71 5.48
CA MET A 45 0.56 -11.42 4.21
C MET A 45 1.39 -12.71 4.35
N GLN A 46 2.49 -12.65 5.08
CA GLN A 46 3.35 -13.80 5.30
C GLN A 46 2.70 -14.87 6.17
N ASP A 47 1.99 -14.45 7.21
CA ASP A 47 1.39 -15.37 8.18
C ASP A 47 0.07 -15.96 7.70
N ASN A 48 -0.74 -15.20 7.00
CA ASN A 48 -2.12 -15.58 6.66
C ASN A 48 -2.40 -15.63 5.15
N GLY A 49 -1.41 -15.30 4.33
CA GLY A 49 -1.59 -15.24 2.89
C GLY A 49 -2.11 -13.89 2.43
N MET A 50 -1.83 -13.56 1.15
CA MET A 50 -2.17 -12.26 0.59
C MET A 50 -3.68 -12.02 0.55
N ALA A 51 -4.47 -13.01 0.10
CA ALA A 51 -5.91 -12.82 -0.02
C ALA A 51 -6.54 -12.53 1.35
N ASN A 52 -6.14 -13.27 2.40
CA ASN A 52 -6.63 -13.00 3.75
C ASN A 52 -6.21 -11.62 4.26
N ALA A 53 -4.96 -11.24 4.01
CA ALA A 53 -4.47 -9.93 4.45
C ALA A 53 -5.21 -8.79 3.77
N ILE A 54 -5.42 -8.89 2.46
CA ILE A 54 -6.16 -7.86 1.71
C ILE A 54 -7.63 -7.85 2.13
N ALA A 55 -8.23 -9.01 2.41
CA ALA A 55 -9.60 -9.07 2.93
C ALA A 55 -9.72 -8.37 4.28
N PHE A 56 -8.70 -8.51 5.14
CA PHE A 56 -8.66 -7.81 6.41
C PHE A 56 -8.67 -6.29 6.19
N VAL A 57 -7.79 -5.79 5.32
CA VAL A 57 -7.74 -4.36 5.00
C VAL A 57 -9.09 -3.90 4.44
N PHE A 58 -9.64 -4.67 3.51
CA PHE A 58 -10.93 -4.38 2.88
C PHE A 58 -12.03 -4.22 3.94
N SER A 59 -12.04 -5.10 4.93
CA SER A 59 -13.08 -5.08 5.97
C SER A 59 -12.91 -3.94 6.98
N LYS A 60 -11.69 -3.44 7.17
CA LYS A 60 -11.39 -2.40 8.16
C LYS A 60 -11.43 -0.99 7.60
N ARG A 61 -11.31 -0.84 6.28
CA ARG A 61 -11.24 0.48 5.68
C ARG A 61 -12.56 1.24 5.80
N LYS A 62 -12.44 2.55 5.99
CA LYS A 62 -13.58 3.46 5.93
C LYS A 62 -13.59 4.07 4.53
N ALA A 63 -14.37 3.46 3.64
CA ALA A 63 -14.33 3.77 2.20
C ALA A 63 -14.69 5.23 1.89
N GLU A 64 -15.47 5.88 2.75
CA GLU A 64 -15.89 7.28 2.59
C GLU A 64 -14.83 8.28 3.08
N ASP A 65 -13.79 7.83 3.76
CA ASP A 65 -12.72 8.70 4.28
C ASP A 65 -11.43 8.44 3.52
N LYS A 66 -11.06 9.38 2.64
CA LYS A 66 -9.89 9.26 1.79
C LYS A 66 -8.59 9.01 2.56
N TYR A 67 -8.46 9.61 3.75
CA TYR A 67 -7.25 9.52 4.55
C TYR A 67 -7.39 8.61 5.77
N ASP A 68 -8.46 7.80 5.82
CA ASP A 68 -8.48 6.64 6.70
C ASP A 68 -7.29 5.76 6.33
N ALA A 69 -6.47 5.36 7.31
CA ALA A 69 -5.19 4.73 7.02
C ALA A 69 -5.34 3.42 6.21
N TRP A 70 -6.30 2.56 6.58
CA TRP A 70 -6.54 1.34 5.81
C TRP A 70 -7.07 1.65 4.41
N ASN A 71 -7.97 2.62 4.30
CA ASN A 71 -8.53 2.99 3.00
C ASN A 71 -7.48 3.59 2.07
N PHE A 72 -6.65 4.50 2.60
CA PHE A 72 -5.58 5.09 1.81
C PHE A 72 -4.61 4.01 1.32
N LEU A 73 -4.21 3.11 2.21
CA LEU A 73 -3.30 2.01 1.85
C LEU A 73 -3.92 1.10 0.80
N TYR A 74 -5.19 0.72 0.98
CA TYR A 74 -5.91 -0.11 0.01
C TYR A 74 -5.91 0.52 -1.37
N ASN A 75 -6.20 1.81 -1.43
CA ASN A 75 -6.30 2.53 -2.69
C ASN A 75 -4.95 2.72 -3.39
N ILE A 76 -3.88 3.02 -2.64
CA ILE A 76 -2.58 3.20 -3.28
C ILE A 76 -1.96 1.87 -3.74
N LEU A 77 -2.25 0.77 -3.08
CA LEU A 77 -1.81 -0.54 -3.56
C LEU A 77 -2.48 -0.88 -4.89
N LEU A 78 -3.78 -0.61 -5.01
CA LEU A 78 -4.50 -0.78 -6.28
C LEU A 78 -3.90 0.11 -7.37
N GLU A 79 -3.67 1.37 -7.05
CA GLU A 79 -3.09 2.33 -8.00
C GLU A 79 -1.72 1.87 -8.50
N TRP A 80 -0.89 1.35 -7.60
CA TRP A 80 0.43 0.83 -8.00
C TRP A 80 0.29 -0.32 -9.00
N LEU A 81 -0.57 -1.27 -8.73
CA LEU A 81 -0.79 -2.41 -9.64
C LEU A 81 -1.37 -1.97 -10.97
N LYS A 82 -2.30 -1.02 -10.94
CA LYS A 82 -3.01 -0.56 -12.13
C LYS A 82 -2.15 0.31 -13.03
N ASP A 83 -1.46 1.29 -12.46
CA ASP A 83 -0.81 2.35 -13.25
C ASP A 83 0.67 2.10 -13.51
N TYR A 84 1.32 1.31 -12.68
CA TYR A 84 2.77 1.15 -12.76
C TYR A 84 3.22 -0.29 -12.97
N TYR A 85 2.72 -1.22 -12.18
CA TYR A 85 3.10 -2.62 -12.30
C TYR A 85 2.61 -3.23 -13.61
N LYS A 86 1.32 -3.12 -13.90
CA LYS A 86 0.67 -3.47 -15.19
C LYS A 86 0.86 -4.93 -15.66
N MET A 87 1.20 -5.84 -14.77
CA MET A 87 1.46 -7.24 -15.14
C MET A 87 0.23 -8.14 -14.94
N VAL A 88 -0.85 -7.59 -14.40
CA VAL A 88 -2.09 -8.34 -14.17
C VAL A 88 -3.29 -7.47 -14.54
N ASP A 89 -4.41 -8.10 -14.88
CA ASP A 89 -5.65 -7.39 -15.17
C ASP A 89 -6.32 -6.94 -13.88
N ILE A 90 -6.66 -5.65 -13.83
CA ILE A 90 -7.41 -5.10 -12.70
C ILE A 90 -8.89 -5.34 -12.92
N LYS A 91 -9.56 -5.96 -11.95
CA LYS A 91 -10.98 -6.33 -12.04
C LYS A 91 -11.84 -5.30 -11.32
N ASP A 92 -12.76 -4.68 -12.08
CA ASP A 92 -13.73 -3.69 -11.54
C ASP A 92 -13.09 -2.57 -10.73
N ASN A 93 -11.84 -2.21 -11.07
CA ASN A 93 -11.09 -1.18 -10.36
C ASN A 93 -11.08 -1.43 -8.84
N ASP A 94 -10.94 -2.70 -8.44
CA ASP A 94 -10.99 -3.11 -7.05
C ASP A 94 -9.87 -4.08 -6.71
N LEU A 95 -9.14 -3.78 -5.63
CA LEU A 95 -7.99 -4.58 -5.22
C LEU A 95 -8.42 -5.99 -4.75
N MET A 96 -9.46 -6.06 -3.93
CA MET A 96 -9.90 -7.35 -3.38
C MET A 96 -10.32 -8.30 -4.50
N LYS A 97 -11.16 -7.82 -5.41
CA LYS A 97 -11.62 -8.64 -6.52
C LYS A 97 -10.46 -9.06 -7.42
N THR A 98 -9.53 -8.14 -7.68
CA THR A 98 -8.35 -8.44 -8.48
C THR A 98 -7.54 -9.58 -7.85
N VAL A 99 -7.26 -9.48 -6.54
CA VAL A 99 -6.49 -10.51 -5.84
C VAL A 99 -7.20 -11.86 -5.87
N LEU A 100 -8.52 -11.87 -5.68
CA LEU A 100 -9.30 -13.10 -5.65
C LEU A 100 -9.36 -13.81 -6.99
N GLU A 101 -9.19 -13.10 -8.10
CA GLU A 101 -9.27 -13.66 -9.44
C GLU A 101 -7.92 -13.99 -10.07
N LEU A 102 -6.82 -13.84 -9.34
CA LEU A 102 -5.48 -14.18 -9.84
C LEU A 102 -5.31 -15.70 -9.94
N ASN A 103 -4.64 -16.16 -11.01
CA ASN A 103 -4.20 -17.55 -11.05
C ASN A 103 -2.93 -17.70 -10.16
N SER A 104 -2.46 -18.94 -9.99
CA SER A 104 -1.34 -19.22 -9.06
C SER A 104 -0.07 -18.47 -9.43
N PHE A 105 0.24 -18.36 -10.72
CA PHE A 105 1.42 -17.65 -11.21
C PHE A 105 1.32 -16.16 -10.94
N GLU A 106 0.17 -15.57 -11.29
CA GLU A 106 -0.09 -14.14 -11.04
C GLU A 106 -0.10 -13.84 -9.56
N TYR A 107 -0.65 -14.72 -8.75
CA TYR A 107 -0.73 -14.55 -7.29
C TYR A 107 0.67 -14.35 -6.70
N LYS A 108 1.62 -15.20 -7.11
CA LYS A 108 2.99 -15.08 -6.63
C LYS A 108 3.64 -13.78 -7.07
N LEU A 109 3.42 -13.38 -8.32
CA LEU A 109 3.97 -12.12 -8.83
C LEU A 109 3.44 -10.93 -8.06
N VAL A 110 2.13 -10.88 -7.83
CA VAL A 110 1.48 -9.77 -7.10
C VAL A 110 1.92 -9.78 -5.64
N TYR A 111 2.02 -10.95 -5.02
CA TYR A 111 2.51 -11.07 -3.64
C TYR A 111 3.89 -10.42 -3.50
N ASP A 112 4.83 -10.82 -4.36
CA ASP A 112 6.19 -10.28 -4.30
C ASP A 112 6.20 -8.78 -4.56
N GLU A 113 5.39 -8.31 -5.49
CA GLU A 113 5.31 -6.88 -5.80
C GLU A 113 4.73 -6.07 -4.66
N LEU A 114 3.66 -6.54 -4.03
CA LEU A 114 3.07 -5.83 -2.89
C LEU A 114 4.02 -5.79 -1.70
N ILE A 115 4.73 -6.87 -1.41
CA ILE A 115 5.75 -6.85 -0.36
C ILE A 115 6.82 -5.79 -0.66
N SER A 116 7.28 -5.72 -1.90
CA SER A 116 8.29 -4.76 -2.31
C SER A 116 7.84 -3.32 -2.11
N ILE A 117 6.64 -2.97 -2.58
CA ILE A 117 6.14 -1.61 -2.45
C ILE A 117 5.83 -1.26 -0.99
N LEU A 118 5.31 -2.22 -0.23
CA LEU A 118 5.02 -2.01 1.20
C LEU A 118 6.30 -1.73 1.99
N ASN A 119 7.41 -2.37 1.64
CA ASN A 119 8.69 -2.09 2.31
C ASN A 119 9.15 -0.64 2.09
N TRP A 120 8.97 -0.10 0.89
CA TRP A 120 9.28 1.29 0.63
C TRP A 120 8.33 2.23 1.39
N LEU A 121 7.03 1.94 1.35
CA LEU A 121 6.03 2.73 2.08
C LEU A 121 6.33 2.76 3.57
N ARG A 122 6.71 1.61 4.15
CA ARG A 122 7.06 1.52 5.56
C ARG A 122 8.23 2.42 5.91
N ARG A 123 9.30 2.36 5.12
CA ARG A 123 10.50 3.17 5.40
C ARG A 123 10.20 4.66 5.35
N PHE A 124 9.41 5.09 4.38
CA PHE A 124 9.05 6.50 4.28
C PHE A 124 8.06 6.93 5.37
N ALA A 125 7.14 6.05 5.74
CA ALA A 125 6.25 6.33 6.87
C ALA A 125 7.05 6.50 8.17
N GLU A 126 8.03 5.63 8.40
CA GLU A 126 8.89 5.73 9.58
C GLU A 126 9.72 7.02 9.58
N GLY A 127 10.16 7.46 8.42
CA GLY A 127 10.96 8.68 8.30
C GLY A 127 10.16 9.97 8.32
N LEU A 128 8.94 9.96 7.79
CA LEU A 128 8.13 11.17 7.64
C LEU A 128 7.10 11.38 8.76
N ILE A 129 6.74 10.31 9.49
CA ILE A 129 5.81 10.38 10.61
C ILE A 129 6.61 10.27 11.89
N THR A 130 6.65 11.34 12.67
CA THR A 130 7.54 11.46 13.84
C THR A 130 7.03 10.64 15.03
N GLU A 131 7.92 10.46 16.01
CA GLU A 131 7.56 9.80 17.26
C GLU A 131 6.45 10.57 18.00
N GLU A 132 6.42 11.89 17.89
CA GLU A 132 5.39 12.71 18.51
C GLU A 132 4.02 12.41 17.94
N GLU A 133 3.94 12.13 16.63
CA GLU A 133 2.70 11.77 15.97
C GLU A 133 2.31 10.32 16.25
N LYS A 134 3.27 9.50 16.67
CA LYS A 134 3.07 8.10 17.01
C LYS A 134 2.41 7.93 18.38
N SER A 135 2.71 8.81 19.31
CA SER A 135 2.21 8.68 20.70
C SER A 135 0.79 9.20 20.93
#